data_c0d1e0c74ae4ea488b04a159e0bfe18c
#
_entry.id   c0d1e0c74ae4ea488b04a159e0bfe18c
#
_cell.length_a   1.000
_cell.length_b   1.000
_cell.length_c   1.000
_cell.angle_alpha   90.00
_cell.angle_beta   90.00
_cell.angle_gamma   90.00
#
_symmetry.space_group_name_H-M   'P 1'
#
loop_
_entity.id
_entity.type
_entity.pdbx_description
1 polymer ?
#
loop_
_entity_poly.entity_id
_entity_poly.type
_entity_poly.pdbx_seq_one_letter_code
_entity_poly.pdbx_strand_id
1 'polypeptide(L)'
;MRSIVDALPDYNYLYLGDNARAPYGNRSYSTVYQYTLQAVRWFFGQGCPLVILACNTASAKALRTIQQQDLPTLAPENRVLGVIRPTAEIMGDHTRSKHVGVLATPGTVQSESYVLEMAKFFPEV
;
A
#
# COMPACT_ATOMS: atom_id res chain seq x y z
N MET A 1 3.04 -11.36 -5.88
CA MET A 1 3.72 -12.20 -4.89
C MET A 1 4.86 -13.02 -5.48
N ARG A 2 4.67 -13.74 -6.57
CA ARG A 2 5.73 -14.55 -7.18
C ARG A 2 7.03 -13.77 -7.41
N SER A 3 6.97 -12.58 -8.01
CA SER A 3 8.15 -11.74 -8.25
C SER A 3 8.94 -11.38 -6.98
N ILE A 4 8.26 -11.21 -5.85
CA ILE A 4 8.93 -10.94 -4.56
C ILE A 4 9.61 -12.20 -4.05
N VAL A 5 8.93 -13.35 -4.12
CA VAL A 5 9.49 -14.65 -3.70
C VAL A 5 10.71 -15.02 -4.56
N ASP A 6 10.63 -14.82 -5.87
CA ASP A 6 11.72 -15.11 -6.80
C ASP A 6 12.94 -14.20 -6.55
N ALA A 7 12.70 -12.94 -6.17
CA ALA A 7 13.77 -11.97 -5.86
C ALA A 7 14.39 -12.15 -4.47
N LEU A 8 13.63 -12.68 -3.51
CA LEU A 8 14.03 -12.81 -2.11
C LEU A 8 13.70 -14.23 -1.59
N PRO A 9 14.33 -15.29 -2.14
CA PRO A 9 13.93 -16.67 -1.88
C PRO A 9 14.22 -17.16 -0.45
N ASP A 10 15.11 -16.48 0.27
CA ASP A 10 15.51 -16.88 1.63
C ASP A 10 14.53 -16.46 2.74
N TYR A 11 13.45 -15.75 2.37
CA TYR A 11 12.44 -15.31 3.34
C TYR A 11 11.22 -16.24 3.33
N ASN A 12 10.54 -16.31 4.47
CA ASN A 12 9.23 -16.94 4.58
C ASN A 12 8.13 -15.95 4.24
N TYR A 13 7.08 -16.43 3.58
CA TYR A 13 5.98 -15.60 3.12
C TYR A 13 4.63 -16.11 3.64
N LEU A 14 3.82 -15.20 4.13
CA LEU A 14 2.44 -15.44 4.50
C LEU A 14 1.53 -14.54 3.65
N TYR A 15 0.51 -15.12 3.05
CA TYR A 15 -0.42 -14.40 2.17
C TYR A 15 -1.84 -14.40 2.75
N LEU A 16 -2.47 -13.23 2.74
CA LEU A 16 -3.88 -13.06 3.09
C LEU A 16 -4.63 -12.38 1.94
N GLY A 17 -5.65 -13.03 1.41
CA GLY A 17 -6.61 -12.46 0.48
C GLY A 17 -7.96 -12.26 1.17
N ASP A 18 -8.39 -11.02 1.31
CA ASP A 18 -9.69 -10.68 1.95
C ASP A 18 -10.85 -10.76 0.94
N ASN A 19 -11.10 -11.94 0.44
CA ASN A 19 -12.13 -12.17 -0.58
C ASN A 19 -13.56 -11.94 -0.04
N ALA A 20 -13.77 -12.18 1.25
CA ALA A 20 -15.09 -12.03 1.87
C ALA A 20 -15.58 -10.57 1.92
N ARG A 21 -14.65 -9.61 1.96
CA ARG A 21 -14.96 -8.18 2.07
C ARG A 21 -14.63 -7.36 0.81
N ALA A 22 -14.12 -8.02 -0.22
CA ALA A 22 -13.90 -7.39 -1.52
C ALA A 22 -15.25 -6.99 -2.16
N PRO A 23 -15.27 -5.93 -3.01
CA PRO A 23 -14.20 -5.02 -3.37
C PRO A 23 -13.99 -3.88 -2.36
N TYR A 24 -12.75 -3.36 -2.27
CA TYR A 24 -12.40 -2.22 -1.39
C TYR A 24 -12.58 -0.85 -2.06
N GLY A 25 -12.53 -0.82 -3.40
CA GLY A 25 -12.44 0.41 -4.19
C GLY A 25 -13.53 1.46 -3.95
N ASN A 26 -14.75 1.00 -3.67
CA ASN A 26 -15.93 1.85 -3.45
C ASN A 26 -16.29 2.03 -1.97
N ARG A 27 -15.52 1.45 -1.05
CA ARG A 27 -15.81 1.55 0.39
C ARG A 27 -15.32 2.89 0.96
N SER A 28 -15.93 3.30 2.07
CA SER A 28 -15.53 4.49 2.81
C SER A 28 -14.07 4.38 3.29
N TYR A 29 -13.46 5.53 3.57
CA TYR A 29 -12.10 5.60 4.12
C TYR A 29 -12.00 4.81 5.44
N SER A 30 -12.93 5.02 6.36
CA SER A 30 -12.95 4.36 7.65
C SER A 30 -13.09 2.83 7.53
N THR A 31 -13.93 2.35 6.62
CA THR A 31 -14.12 0.91 6.40
C THR A 31 -12.84 0.25 5.88
N VAL A 32 -12.19 0.84 4.87
CA VAL A 32 -10.94 0.32 4.32
C VAL A 32 -9.83 0.34 5.37
N TYR A 33 -9.73 1.43 6.14
CA TYR A 33 -8.78 1.54 7.23
C TYR A 33 -8.97 0.44 8.28
N GLN A 34 -10.20 0.24 8.77
CA GLN A 34 -10.49 -0.78 9.77
C GLN A 34 -10.14 -2.19 9.29
N TYR A 35 -10.53 -2.53 8.05
CA TYR A 35 -10.25 -3.85 7.48
C TYR A 35 -8.73 -4.08 7.31
N THR A 36 -8.04 -3.05 6.83
CA THR A 36 -6.59 -3.13 6.64
C THR A 36 -5.86 -3.24 7.98
N LEU A 37 -6.23 -2.44 8.97
CA LEU A 37 -5.64 -2.50 10.31
C LEU A 37 -5.87 -3.87 10.97
N GLN A 38 -7.06 -4.44 10.80
CA GLN A 38 -7.36 -5.79 11.30
C GLN A 38 -6.44 -6.84 10.67
N ALA A 39 -6.21 -6.77 9.36
CA ALA A 39 -5.30 -7.68 8.67
C ALA A 39 -3.84 -7.49 9.13
N VAL A 40 -3.39 -6.23 9.28
CA VAL A 40 -2.05 -5.91 9.78
C VAL A 40 -1.82 -6.47 11.19
N ARG A 41 -2.79 -6.27 12.09
CA ARG A 41 -2.73 -6.84 13.46
C ARG A 41 -2.64 -8.35 13.44
N TRP A 42 -3.41 -8.99 12.56
CA TRP A 42 -3.36 -10.44 12.41
C TRP A 42 -1.97 -10.93 11.96
N PHE A 43 -1.36 -10.27 10.95
CA PHE A 43 -0.01 -10.62 10.51
C PHE A 43 1.03 -10.44 11.60
N PHE A 44 0.96 -9.35 12.37
CA PHE A 44 1.87 -9.16 13.52
C PHE A 44 1.69 -10.24 14.57
N GLY A 45 0.45 -10.67 14.83
CA GLY A 45 0.15 -11.81 15.69
C GLY A 45 0.69 -13.15 15.19
N GLN A 46 0.93 -13.29 13.88
CA GLN A 46 1.61 -14.45 13.28
C GLN A 46 3.14 -14.33 13.29
N GLY A 47 3.69 -13.27 13.87
CA GLY A 47 5.13 -13.03 13.93
C GLY A 47 5.74 -12.42 12.67
N CYS A 48 4.94 -11.86 11.76
CA CYS A 48 5.46 -11.18 10.58
C CYS A 48 5.98 -9.78 10.97
N PRO A 49 7.28 -9.46 10.88
CA PRO A 49 7.80 -8.14 11.22
C PRO A 49 7.54 -7.10 10.12
N LEU A 50 7.24 -7.55 8.91
CA LEU A 50 6.94 -6.71 7.75
C LEU A 50 5.64 -7.15 7.10
N VAL A 51 4.74 -6.19 6.85
CA VAL A 51 3.50 -6.38 6.10
C VAL A 51 3.52 -5.50 4.86
N ILE A 52 3.20 -6.07 3.70
CA ILE A 52 3.07 -5.34 2.43
C ILE A 52 1.60 -5.32 2.01
N LEU A 53 1.06 -4.11 1.87
CA LEU A 53 -0.28 -3.89 1.33
C LEU A 53 -0.22 -3.91 -0.20
N ALA A 54 -0.52 -5.04 -0.81
CA ALA A 54 -0.51 -5.21 -2.27
C ALA A 54 -1.73 -4.61 -3.00
N CYS A 55 -2.61 -3.93 -2.25
CA CYS A 55 -3.80 -3.27 -2.75
C CYS A 55 -3.59 -1.75 -2.82
N ASN A 56 -3.77 -1.14 -4.00
CA ASN A 56 -3.67 0.32 -4.16
C ASN A 56 -4.68 1.07 -3.28
N THR A 57 -5.92 0.61 -3.20
CA THR A 57 -6.95 1.24 -2.36
C THR A 57 -6.59 1.21 -0.89
N ALA A 58 -6.10 0.09 -0.37
CA ALA A 58 -5.65 -0.02 1.02
C ALA A 58 -4.40 0.84 1.28
N SER A 59 -3.44 0.84 0.34
CA SER A 59 -2.25 1.71 0.42
C SER A 59 -2.63 3.20 0.44
N ALA A 60 -3.61 3.60 -0.39
CA ALA A 60 -4.06 4.98 -0.47
C ALA A 60 -4.85 5.43 0.77
N LYS A 61 -5.73 4.58 1.29
CA LYS A 61 -6.69 4.95 2.34
C LYS A 61 -6.27 4.59 3.77
N ALA A 62 -5.39 3.61 3.96
CA ALA A 62 -5.10 3.09 5.29
C ALA A 62 -3.64 3.24 5.73
N LEU A 63 -2.70 3.13 4.79
CA LEU A 63 -1.28 3.00 5.11
C LEU A 63 -0.74 4.13 6.00
N ARG A 64 -0.97 5.38 5.61
CA ARG A 64 -0.45 6.54 6.34
C ARG A 64 -0.97 6.60 7.78
N THR A 65 -2.26 6.36 7.96
CA THR A 65 -2.89 6.34 9.30
C THR A 65 -2.29 5.22 10.14
N ILE A 66 -2.17 4.02 9.59
CA ILE A 66 -1.57 2.88 10.29
C ILE A 66 -0.12 3.19 10.67
N GLN A 67 0.69 3.72 9.77
CA GLN A 67 2.10 4.04 10.04
C GLN A 67 2.28 5.12 11.10
N GLN A 68 1.42 6.15 11.10
CA GLN A 68 1.58 7.33 11.96
C GLN A 68 0.87 7.21 13.31
N GLN A 69 -0.26 6.53 13.36
CA GLN A 69 -1.11 6.47 14.55
C GLN A 69 -1.08 5.12 15.26
N ASP A 70 -1.17 4.02 14.50
CA ASP A 70 -1.28 2.69 15.11
C ASP A 70 0.07 2.04 15.36
N LEU A 71 0.96 2.06 14.39
CA LEU A 71 2.23 1.34 14.43
C LEU A 71 3.11 1.72 15.64
N PRO A 72 3.24 3.02 16.02
CA PRO A 72 4.07 3.42 17.15
C PRO A 72 3.66 2.80 18.51
N THR A 73 2.37 2.52 18.67
CA THR A 73 1.82 1.90 19.89
C THR A 73 1.65 0.39 19.76
N LEU A 74 1.30 -0.08 18.58
CA LEU A 74 0.99 -1.49 18.34
C LEU A 74 2.23 -2.36 18.18
N ALA A 75 3.20 -1.92 17.41
CA ALA A 75 4.40 -2.67 17.10
C ALA A 75 5.49 -1.73 16.49
N PRO A 76 6.19 -0.92 17.31
CA PRO A 76 7.10 0.12 16.85
C PRO A 76 8.29 -0.41 16.03
N GLU A 77 8.70 -1.66 16.29
CA GLU A 77 9.79 -2.32 15.56
C GLU A 77 9.36 -2.91 14.22
N ASN A 78 8.06 -3.09 13.99
CA ASN A 78 7.53 -3.66 12.76
C ASN A 78 7.34 -2.60 11.68
N ARG A 79 7.11 -3.05 10.45
CA ARG A 79 6.92 -2.15 9.30
C ARG A 79 5.70 -2.56 8.48
N VAL A 80 5.03 -1.55 7.95
CA VAL A 80 3.94 -1.71 6.97
C VAL A 80 4.30 -0.88 5.74
N LEU A 81 4.32 -1.50 4.59
CA LEU A 81 4.62 -0.88 3.30
C LEU A 81 3.42 -0.97 2.36
N GLY A 82 3.33 -0.05 1.42
CA GLY A 82 2.32 -0.06 0.36
C GLY A 82 2.96 -0.13 -1.03
N VAL A 83 2.13 -0.22 -2.06
CA VAL A 83 2.57 -0.38 -3.45
C VAL A 83 2.56 0.92 -4.26
N ILE A 84 2.01 2.01 -3.73
CA ILE A 84 1.93 3.29 -4.46
C ILE A 84 3.32 3.93 -4.58
N ARG A 85 4.01 4.10 -3.46
CA ARG A 85 5.32 4.76 -3.44
C ARG A 85 6.37 4.09 -4.34
N PRO A 86 6.60 2.76 -4.26
CA PRO A 86 7.57 2.11 -5.16
C PRO A 86 7.22 2.26 -6.64
N THR A 87 5.93 2.33 -6.96
CA THR A 87 5.47 2.60 -8.33
C THR A 87 5.78 4.04 -8.73
N ALA A 88 5.49 5.02 -7.87
CA ALA A 88 5.78 6.43 -8.14
C ALA A 88 7.30 6.69 -8.32
N GLU A 89 8.15 6.00 -7.57
CA GLU A 89 9.61 6.13 -7.62
C GLU A 89 10.22 5.81 -9.00
N ILE A 90 9.52 5.06 -9.85
CA ILE A 90 10.00 4.68 -11.18
C ILE A 90 9.19 5.29 -12.34
N MET A 91 8.00 5.84 -12.07
CA MET A 91 7.09 6.26 -13.14
C MET A 91 7.67 7.37 -14.03
N GLY A 92 8.39 8.32 -13.45
CA GLY A 92 8.98 9.43 -14.19
C GLY A 92 10.02 8.97 -15.21
N ASP A 93 10.76 7.92 -14.93
CA ASP A 93 11.77 7.35 -15.83
C ASP A 93 11.15 6.68 -17.06
N HIS A 94 9.87 6.34 -17.00
CA HIS A 94 9.14 5.67 -18.08
C HIS A 94 8.32 6.62 -18.97
N THR A 95 8.33 7.94 -18.69
CA THR A 95 7.63 8.93 -19.54
C THR A 95 8.60 9.88 -20.26
N ARG A 96 8.42 10.03 -21.58
CA ARG A 96 9.12 11.04 -22.38
C ARG A 96 8.36 12.37 -22.46
N SER A 97 7.04 12.29 -22.35
CA SER A 97 6.14 13.46 -22.44
C SER A 97 6.01 14.22 -21.13
N LYS A 98 6.54 13.69 -20.04
CA LYS A 98 6.32 14.18 -18.67
C LYS A 98 4.84 14.16 -18.24
N HIS A 99 4.07 13.28 -18.85
CA HIS A 99 2.67 13.05 -18.51
C HIS A 99 2.44 11.56 -18.27
N VAL A 100 1.77 11.24 -17.18
CA VAL A 100 1.42 9.87 -16.80
C VAL A 100 -0.06 9.80 -16.45
N GLY A 101 -0.79 8.89 -17.09
CA GLY A 101 -2.19 8.61 -16.76
C GLY A 101 -2.31 7.50 -15.72
N VAL A 102 -3.07 7.73 -14.67
CA VAL A 102 -3.36 6.71 -13.63
C VAL A 102 -4.80 6.24 -13.75
N LEU A 103 -4.99 4.95 -14.06
CA LEU A 103 -6.29 4.29 -14.02
C LEU A 103 -6.41 3.51 -12.72
N ALA A 104 -7.35 3.90 -11.87
CA ALA A 104 -7.50 3.31 -10.53
C ALA A 104 -8.95 3.35 -10.05
N THR A 105 -9.21 2.72 -8.90
CA THR A 105 -10.51 2.81 -8.24
C THR A 105 -10.80 4.25 -7.79
N PRO A 106 -12.09 4.66 -7.66
CA PRO A 106 -12.44 5.99 -7.18
C PRO A 106 -11.72 6.38 -5.89
N GLY A 107 -11.60 5.44 -4.97
CA GLY A 107 -10.91 5.69 -3.69
C GLY A 107 -9.41 5.97 -3.84
N THR A 108 -8.73 5.33 -4.79
CA THR A 108 -7.31 5.61 -5.07
C THR A 108 -7.16 6.97 -5.76
N VAL A 109 -8.02 7.29 -6.73
CA VAL A 109 -8.00 8.59 -7.43
C VAL A 109 -8.28 9.74 -6.46
N GLN A 110 -9.35 9.64 -5.67
CA GLN A 110 -9.73 10.67 -4.68
C GLN A 110 -8.70 10.90 -3.58
N SER A 111 -7.86 9.91 -3.30
CA SER A 111 -6.79 10.06 -2.29
C SER A 111 -5.65 10.95 -2.75
N GLU A 112 -5.53 11.21 -4.05
CA GLU A 112 -4.40 11.91 -4.69
C GLU A 112 -3.02 11.33 -4.36
N SER A 113 -2.97 10.10 -3.81
CA SER A 113 -1.73 9.48 -3.32
C SER A 113 -0.66 9.37 -4.39
N TYR A 114 -1.04 9.05 -5.64
CA TYR A 114 -0.08 9.01 -6.75
C TYR A 114 0.46 10.39 -7.09
N VAL A 115 -0.40 11.42 -7.13
CA VAL A 115 0.01 12.81 -7.40
C VAL A 115 0.99 13.29 -6.32
N LEU A 116 0.65 13.04 -5.05
CA LEU A 116 1.49 13.44 -3.91
C LEU A 116 2.84 12.71 -3.89
N GLU A 117 2.89 11.43 -4.23
CA GLU A 117 4.15 10.69 -4.28
C GLU A 117 4.97 11.06 -5.53
N MET A 118 4.34 11.21 -6.71
CA MET A 118 5.01 11.65 -7.93
C MET A 118 5.68 13.01 -7.75
N ALA A 119 4.99 13.98 -7.14
CA ALA A 119 5.54 15.31 -6.91
C ALA A 119 6.82 15.33 -6.04
N LYS A 120 7.08 14.27 -5.27
CA LYS A 120 8.31 14.16 -4.47
C LYS A 120 9.52 13.71 -5.30
N PHE A 121 9.29 12.85 -6.29
CA PHE A 121 10.36 12.22 -7.09
C PHE A 121 10.52 12.89 -8.45
N PHE A 122 9.42 13.28 -9.05
CA PHE A 122 9.35 13.84 -10.40
C PHE A 122 8.41 15.04 -10.45
N PRO A 123 8.77 16.19 -9.85
CA PRO A 123 7.90 17.36 -9.77
C PRO A 123 7.54 17.97 -11.13
N GLU A 124 8.24 17.57 -12.20
CA GLU A 124 8.01 18.01 -13.57
C GLU A 124 7.09 17.11 -14.40
N VAL A 125 6.62 15.99 -13.83
CA VAL A 125 5.76 14.99 -14.49
C VAL A 125 4.29 15.19 -14.15
#